data_7714bf1bdf603250be10af0214fc8c9c
#
_entry.id   7714bf1bdf603250be10af0214fc8c9c
#
_cell.length_a   1.000
_cell.length_b   1.000
_cell.length_c   1.000
_cell.angle_alpha   90.00
_cell.angle_beta   90.00
_cell.angle_gamma   90.00
#
_symmetry.space_group_name_H-M   'P 1'
#
loop_
_entity.id
_entity.type
_entity.pdbx_description
1 polymer ?
#
loop_
_entity_poly.entity_id
_entity_poly.type
_entity_poly.pdbx_seq_one_letter_code
_entity_poly.pdbx_strand_id
1 'polypeptide(L)'
;MIAFVRGVMAASTAAAVASEGPITEPLSLSFYQIDDYLTCPLKYKYAHVLRVPLAPHHAIVYGAALHKAVQLFHHHHAKGHVMSEAELDEVFDSAWSNEGFMSRDHEEARLTAGRAALRRFREAQLQPDAVIPTYVEREFSFSLGGDRVRGRWDRVDVVPREAGSATRAIRDEPSADVVAPTLEILGPELVTITDYKSSDVRDPAKARQRARDSLQLQIYAMGYEAMTGRLPDAIALHFLESGLVGKVDVDPRRLAKARDKIAEAAAGMRARDYAPRPDYLACTYCAFRDICPASVAR
;
A
#
# COMPACT_ATOMS: atom_id res chain seq x y z
N MET A 1 20.96 4.98 -73.43
CA MET A 1 20.36 6.18 -72.78
C MET A 1 19.87 5.74 -71.41
N ILE A 2 20.72 5.94 -70.38
CA ILE A 2 20.46 5.49 -69.00
C ILE A 2 20.09 6.75 -68.23
N ALA A 3 18.85 6.81 -67.73
CA ALA A 3 18.35 7.89 -66.92
C ALA A 3 18.71 7.70 -65.43
N PHE A 4 19.46 8.64 -64.87
CA PHE A 4 19.78 8.73 -63.44
C PHE A 4 18.53 9.21 -62.65
N VAL A 5 18.01 8.35 -61.81
CA VAL A 5 17.00 8.77 -60.82
C VAL A 5 17.77 9.21 -59.56
N ARG A 6 17.72 10.50 -59.28
CA ARG A 6 18.20 11.12 -58.03
C ARG A 6 17.21 10.75 -56.90
N GLY A 7 17.68 9.94 -55.94
CA GLY A 7 16.99 9.71 -54.70
C GLY A 7 16.98 10.99 -53.82
N VAL A 8 15.79 11.45 -53.48
CA VAL A 8 15.57 12.49 -52.49
C VAL A 8 15.71 11.85 -51.13
N MET A 9 16.77 12.15 -50.40
CA MET A 9 16.87 11.82 -48.97
C MET A 9 15.86 12.69 -48.21
N ALA A 10 14.80 12.10 -47.72
CA ALA A 10 13.91 12.71 -46.74
C ALA A 10 14.66 12.83 -45.39
N ALA A 11 15.01 14.04 -45.02
CA ALA A 11 15.50 14.34 -43.68
C ALA A 11 14.36 14.07 -42.69
N SER A 12 14.51 13.04 -41.89
CA SER A 12 13.65 12.77 -40.73
C SER A 12 13.87 13.90 -39.74
N THR A 13 12.96 14.87 -39.71
CA THR A 13 12.86 15.83 -38.62
C THR A 13 12.37 15.07 -37.37
N ALA A 14 13.32 14.69 -36.51
CA ALA A 14 13.01 14.31 -35.13
C ALA A 14 12.32 15.53 -34.51
N ALA A 15 11.00 15.45 -34.36
CA ALA A 15 10.26 16.44 -33.62
C ALA A 15 10.86 16.51 -32.21
N ALA A 16 11.52 17.62 -31.88
CA ALA A 16 11.95 17.93 -30.54
C ALA A 16 10.69 17.90 -29.66
N VAL A 17 10.57 16.89 -28.80
CA VAL A 17 9.56 16.88 -27.75
C VAL A 17 9.90 18.08 -26.89
N ALA A 18 9.09 19.14 -27.01
CA ALA A 18 9.21 20.31 -26.16
C ALA A 18 9.17 19.81 -24.70
N SER A 19 10.21 20.11 -23.94
CA SER A 19 10.26 19.78 -22.52
C SER A 19 9.17 20.60 -21.85
N GLU A 20 8.05 19.95 -21.51
CA GLU A 20 7.01 20.58 -20.70
C GLU A 20 7.67 21.07 -19.40
N GLY A 21 7.43 22.32 -19.04
CA GLY A 21 7.96 22.94 -17.83
C GLY A 21 7.50 22.23 -16.55
N PRO A 22 7.98 22.67 -15.38
CA PRO A 22 7.55 22.10 -14.10
C PRO A 22 6.03 22.23 -13.90
N ILE A 23 5.43 21.27 -13.19
CA ILE A 23 4.02 21.31 -12.81
C ILE A 23 3.86 22.35 -11.70
N THR A 24 3.05 23.39 -11.93
CA THR A 24 2.78 24.46 -10.96
C THR A 24 1.54 24.22 -10.12
N GLU A 25 0.63 23.36 -10.59
CA GLU A 25 -0.60 23.01 -9.89
C GLU A 25 -0.36 22.03 -8.75
N PRO A 26 -1.24 22.04 -7.72
CA PRO A 26 -1.21 21.04 -6.66
C PRO A 26 -1.31 19.61 -7.20
N LEU A 27 -0.43 18.73 -6.76
CA LEU A 27 -0.47 17.33 -7.11
C LEU A 27 -1.53 16.59 -6.27
N SER A 28 -2.16 15.56 -6.86
CA SER A 28 -2.98 14.60 -6.15
C SER A 28 -2.24 13.26 -6.10
N LEU A 29 -1.73 12.91 -4.92
CA LEU A 29 -0.80 11.81 -4.71
C LEU A 29 -1.46 10.65 -3.98
N SER A 30 -1.25 9.43 -4.45
CA SER A 30 -1.53 8.20 -3.72
C SER A 30 -0.23 7.56 -3.22
N PHE A 31 -0.35 6.62 -2.26
CA PHE A 31 0.80 5.82 -1.81
C PHE A 31 1.55 5.19 -3.00
N TYR A 32 0.84 4.56 -3.93
CA TYR A 32 1.47 3.90 -5.08
C TYR A 32 2.26 4.85 -5.99
N GLN A 33 1.75 6.07 -6.21
CA GLN A 33 2.49 7.07 -6.98
C GLN A 33 3.78 7.50 -6.27
N ILE A 34 3.70 7.72 -4.96
CA ILE A 34 4.85 8.10 -4.12
C ILE A 34 5.88 6.96 -4.09
N ASP A 35 5.44 5.72 -3.82
CA ASP A 35 6.31 4.54 -3.73
C ASP A 35 7.00 4.22 -5.06
N ASP A 36 6.26 4.29 -6.17
CA ASP A 36 6.80 4.09 -7.51
C ASP A 36 7.87 5.13 -7.84
N TYR A 37 7.63 6.42 -7.48
CA TYR A 37 8.61 7.48 -7.72
C TYR A 37 9.87 7.32 -6.86
N LEU A 38 9.70 7.02 -5.58
CA LEU A 38 10.83 6.79 -4.65
C LEU A 38 11.65 5.56 -5.04
N THR A 39 10.99 4.51 -5.53
CA THR A 39 11.67 3.31 -6.04
C THR A 39 12.45 3.63 -7.30
N CYS A 40 11.82 4.24 -8.29
CA CYS A 40 12.47 4.66 -9.54
C CYS A 40 11.58 5.69 -10.27
N PRO A 41 12.05 6.94 -10.45
CA PRO A 41 11.27 7.95 -11.17
C PRO A 41 10.82 7.55 -12.57
N LEU A 42 11.63 6.73 -13.28
CA LEU A 42 11.25 6.20 -14.59
C LEU A 42 10.11 5.18 -14.49
N LYS A 43 10.05 4.35 -13.43
CA LYS A 43 8.92 3.47 -13.16
C LYS A 43 7.63 4.28 -12.98
N TYR A 44 7.69 5.35 -12.18
CA TYR A 44 6.57 6.27 -12.00
C TYR A 44 6.13 6.87 -13.35
N LYS A 45 7.08 7.31 -14.18
CA LYS A 45 6.76 7.85 -15.52
C LYS A 45 6.00 6.84 -16.35
N TYR A 46 6.45 5.59 -16.42
CA TYR A 46 5.77 4.55 -17.19
C TYR A 46 4.38 4.26 -16.64
N ALA A 47 4.25 4.10 -15.33
CA ALA A 47 2.99 3.71 -14.70
C ALA A 47 1.93 4.84 -14.70
N HIS A 48 2.33 6.06 -14.33
CA HIS A 48 1.39 7.12 -13.98
C HIS A 48 1.32 8.27 -14.99
N VAL A 49 2.40 8.53 -15.72
CA VAL A 49 2.43 9.60 -16.75
C VAL A 49 2.09 9.03 -18.12
N LEU A 50 2.84 8.03 -18.58
CA LEU A 50 2.62 7.39 -19.88
C LEU A 50 1.51 6.33 -19.86
N ARG A 51 1.18 5.82 -18.67
CA ARG A 51 0.17 4.78 -18.46
C ARG A 51 0.37 3.58 -19.38
N VAL A 52 1.64 3.14 -19.44
CA VAL A 52 2.00 1.95 -20.24
C VAL A 52 1.18 0.77 -19.76
N PRO A 53 0.39 0.13 -20.64
CA PRO A 53 -0.41 -1.01 -20.23
C PRO A 53 0.48 -2.17 -19.80
N LEU A 54 0.12 -2.78 -18.68
CA LEU A 54 0.78 -3.97 -18.14
C LEU A 54 -0.13 -5.18 -18.29
N ALA A 55 0.45 -6.31 -18.60
CA ALA A 55 -0.26 -7.57 -18.48
C ALA A 55 -0.65 -7.81 -17.01
N PRO A 56 -1.80 -8.40 -16.74
CA PRO A 56 -2.17 -8.82 -15.40
C PRO A 56 -1.06 -9.67 -14.76
N HIS A 57 -0.87 -9.50 -13.46
CA HIS A 57 0.11 -10.28 -12.71
C HIS A 57 -0.61 -11.05 -11.60
N HIS A 58 -0.36 -12.34 -11.50
CA HIS A 58 -1.04 -13.23 -10.55
C HIS A 58 -1.10 -12.71 -9.11
N ALA A 59 -0.06 -12.02 -8.62
CA ALA A 59 -0.04 -11.50 -7.26
C ALA A 59 -1.05 -10.35 -7.06
N ILE A 60 -1.32 -9.55 -8.10
CA ILE A 60 -2.32 -8.48 -8.07
C ILE A 60 -3.72 -9.09 -8.08
N VAL A 61 -3.99 -10.06 -8.96
CA VAL A 61 -5.26 -10.79 -9.03
C VAL A 61 -5.55 -11.45 -7.68
N TYR A 62 -4.60 -12.21 -7.17
CA TYR A 62 -4.70 -12.88 -5.88
C TYR A 62 -4.97 -11.92 -4.71
N GLY A 63 -4.19 -10.84 -4.63
CA GLY A 63 -4.36 -9.83 -3.60
C GLY A 63 -5.74 -9.15 -3.69
N ALA A 64 -6.17 -8.77 -4.88
CA ALA A 64 -7.48 -8.13 -5.09
C ALA A 64 -8.64 -9.03 -4.69
N ALA A 65 -8.59 -10.32 -5.02
CA ALA A 65 -9.62 -11.29 -4.65
C ALA A 65 -9.70 -11.48 -3.12
N LEU A 66 -8.55 -11.60 -2.43
CA LEU A 66 -8.50 -11.68 -0.96
C LEU A 66 -9.06 -10.41 -0.30
N HIS A 67 -8.61 -9.23 -0.74
CA HIS A 67 -9.11 -7.95 -0.21
C HIS A 67 -10.62 -7.82 -0.39
N LYS A 68 -11.15 -8.24 -1.55
CA LYS A 68 -12.60 -8.19 -1.80
C LYS A 68 -13.38 -9.07 -0.85
N ALA A 69 -12.92 -10.31 -0.60
CA ALA A 69 -13.57 -11.23 0.32
C ALA A 69 -13.53 -10.69 1.77
N VAL A 70 -12.37 -10.21 2.23
CA VAL A 70 -12.20 -9.61 3.56
C VAL A 70 -13.06 -8.37 3.74
N GLN A 71 -13.11 -7.49 2.74
CA GLN A 71 -13.97 -6.31 2.72
C GLN A 71 -15.43 -6.68 2.92
N LEU A 72 -15.96 -7.61 2.11
CA LEU A 72 -17.36 -8.01 2.18
C LEU A 72 -17.67 -8.71 3.50
N PHE A 73 -16.76 -9.56 4.01
CA PHE A 73 -16.92 -10.16 5.33
C PHE A 73 -17.14 -9.10 6.40
N HIS A 74 -16.30 -8.08 6.47
CA HIS A 74 -16.42 -7.01 7.46
C HIS A 74 -17.72 -6.22 7.29
N HIS A 75 -18.13 -5.90 6.07
CA HIS A 75 -19.39 -5.20 5.82
C HIS A 75 -20.62 -6.01 6.24
N HIS A 76 -20.61 -7.32 6.01
CA HIS A 76 -21.69 -8.21 6.45
C HIS A 76 -21.68 -8.38 7.97
N HIS A 77 -20.48 -8.59 8.56
CA HIS A 77 -20.32 -8.78 10.00
C HIS A 77 -20.79 -7.54 10.79
N ALA A 78 -20.48 -6.34 10.32
CA ALA A 78 -20.96 -5.09 10.91
C ALA A 78 -22.50 -4.95 10.88
N LYS A 79 -23.18 -5.67 9.98
CA LYS A 79 -24.66 -5.74 9.88
C LYS A 79 -25.26 -6.92 10.63
N GLY A 80 -24.45 -7.66 11.39
CA GLY A 80 -24.88 -8.83 12.16
C GLY A 80 -24.97 -10.13 11.36
N HIS A 81 -24.51 -10.15 10.10
CA HIS A 81 -24.43 -11.36 9.28
C HIS A 81 -23.00 -11.87 9.20
N VAL A 82 -22.74 -13.04 9.78
CA VAL A 82 -21.44 -13.71 9.70
C VAL A 82 -21.42 -14.59 8.46
N MET A 83 -20.65 -14.18 7.45
CA MET A 83 -20.49 -14.97 6.22
C MET A 83 -19.95 -16.38 6.54
N SER A 84 -20.54 -17.39 5.93
CA SER A 84 -20.04 -18.77 5.93
C SER A 84 -18.76 -18.90 5.11
N GLU A 85 -18.06 -20.03 5.22
CA GLU A 85 -16.90 -20.31 4.36
C GLU A 85 -17.30 -20.37 2.89
N ALA A 86 -18.47 -20.95 2.57
CA ALA A 86 -18.98 -21.05 1.21
C ALA A 86 -19.24 -19.66 0.58
N GLU A 87 -19.85 -18.73 1.35
CA GLU A 87 -20.06 -17.35 0.90
C GLU A 87 -18.74 -16.62 0.68
N LEU A 88 -17.74 -16.84 1.52
CA LEU A 88 -16.40 -16.26 1.32
C LEU A 88 -15.70 -16.83 0.08
N ASP A 89 -15.78 -18.14 -0.13
CA ASP A 89 -15.22 -18.80 -1.31
C ASP A 89 -15.92 -18.31 -2.59
N GLU A 90 -17.25 -18.12 -2.57
CA GLU A 90 -17.99 -17.56 -3.72
C GLU A 90 -17.54 -16.12 -4.06
N VAL A 91 -17.37 -15.27 -3.06
CA VAL A 91 -16.87 -13.90 -3.27
C VAL A 91 -15.44 -13.93 -3.82
N PHE A 92 -14.58 -14.78 -3.26
CA PHE A 92 -13.19 -14.92 -3.71
C PHE A 92 -13.14 -15.40 -5.16
N ASP A 93 -13.91 -16.41 -5.52
CA ASP A 93 -13.98 -16.95 -6.87
C ASP A 93 -14.57 -15.93 -7.87
N SER A 94 -15.57 -15.15 -7.46
CA SER A 94 -16.19 -14.11 -8.31
C SER A 94 -15.23 -12.94 -8.62
N ALA A 95 -14.26 -12.69 -7.73
CA ALA A 95 -13.24 -11.65 -7.90
C ALA A 95 -11.96 -12.18 -8.58
N TRP A 96 -11.92 -13.46 -8.89
CA TRP A 96 -10.77 -14.10 -9.50
C TRP A 96 -10.73 -13.89 -11.01
N SER A 97 -9.52 -13.72 -11.55
CA SER A 97 -9.21 -13.82 -12.96
C SER A 97 -8.09 -14.85 -13.14
N ASN A 98 -8.15 -15.66 -14.19
CA ASN A 98 -7.12 -16.64 -14.52
C ASN A 98 -5.91 -16.01 -15.25
N GLU A 99 -5.90 -14.69 -15.44
CA GLU A 99 -4.83 -14.00 -16.14
C GLU A 99 -3.59 -13.81 -15.24
N GLY A 100 -2.42 -13.84 -15.85
CA GLY A 100 -1.14 -13.56 -15.20
C GLY A 100 -0.52 -14.71 -14.41
N PHE A 101 -1.12 -15.90 -14.43
CA PHE A 101 -0.54 -17.11 -13.84
C PHE A 101 0.40 -17.81 -14.82
N MET A 102 1.49 -18.41 -14.31
CA MET A 102 2.51 -19.08 -15.14
C MET A 102 2.03 -20.42 -15.68
N SER A 103 1.13 -21.10 -14.95
CA SER A 103 0.55 -22.39 -15.32
C SER A 103 -0.77 -22.59 -14.56
N ARG A 104 -1.54 -23.59 -15.00
CA ARG A 104 -2.76 -24.00 -14.31
C ARG A 104 -2.47 -24.51 -12.89
N ASP A 105 -1.42 -25.29 -12.71
CA ASP A 105 -1.02 -25.78 -11.38
C ASP A 105 -0.68 -24.64 -10.43
N HIS A 106 -0.01 -23.59 -10.94
CA HIS A 106 0.28 -22.39 -10.17
C HIS A 106 -1.01 -21.66 -9.78
N GLU A 107 -1.97 -21.53 -10.68
CA GLU A 107 -3.27 -20.92 -10.40
C GLU A 107 -4.04 -21.70 -9.33
N GLU A 108 -4.15 -23.03 -9.49
CA GLU A 108 -4.85 -23.91 -8.54
C GLU A 108 -4.19 -23.90 -7.15
N ALA A 109 -2.87 -23.85 -7.07
CA ALA A 109 -2.15 -23.70 -5.81
C ALA A 109 -2.47 -22.36 -5.12
N ARG A 110 -2.57 -21.25 -5.88
CA ARG A 110 -2.95 -19.95 -5.34
C ARG A 110 -4.41 -19.88 -4.89
N LEU A 111 -5.34 -20.50 -5.64
CA LEU A 111 -6.75 -20.63 -5.24
C LEU A 111 -6.86 -21.39 -3.92
N THR A 112 -6.17 -22.52 -3.79
CA THR A 112 -6.16 -23.33 -2.56
C THR A 112 -5.59 -22.54 -1.37
N ALA A 113 -4.48 -21.86 -1.56
CA ALA A 113 -3.86 -21.02 -0.53
C ALA A 113 -4.78 -19.86 -0.09
N GLY A 114 -5.47 -19.23 -1.04
CA GLY A 114 -6.41 -18.13 -0.78
C GLY A 114 -7.60 -18.57 0.05
N ARG A 115 -8.25 -19.67 -0.31
CA ARG A 115 -9.37 -20.23 0.49
C ARG A 115 -8.90 -20.61 1.89
N ALA A 116 -7.73 -21.23 2.04
CA ALA A 116 -7.16 -21.52 3.34
C ALA A 116 -6.85 -20.26 4.17
N ALA A 117 -6.39 -19.19 3.53
CA ALA A 117 -6.17 -17.89 4.17
C ALA A 117 -7.49 -17.27 4.66
N LEU A 118 -8.54 -17.31 3.85
CA LEU A 118 -9.87 -16.79 4.21
C LEU A 118 -10.53 -17.57 5.35
N ARG A 119 -10.37 -18.90 5.41
CA ARG A 119 -10.82 -19.69 6.56
C ARG A 119 -10.13 -19.26 7.85
N ARG A 120 -8.79 -19.17 7.87
CA ARG A 120 -8.06 -18.68 9.04
C ARG A 120 -8.47 -17.27 9.44
N PHE A 121 -8.63 -16.37 8.45
CA PHE A 121 -9.12 -15.03 8.68
C PHE A 121 -10.50 -15.05 9.35
N ARG A 122 -11.45 -15.81 8.81
CA ARG A 122 -12.80 -15.94 9.37
C ARG A 122 -12.75 -16.47 10.80
N GLU A 123 -12.03 -17.56 11.05
CA GLU A 123 -11.85 -18.13 12.39
C GLU A 123 -11.33 -17.09 13.39
N ALA A 124 -10.33 -16.29 13.00
CA ALA A 124 -9.80 -15.22 13.83
C ALA A 124 -10.81 -14.10 14.10
N GLN A 125 -11.68 -13.77 13.13
CA GLN A 125 -12.72 -12.75 13.31
C GLN A 125 -13.92 -13.23 14.15
N LEU A 126 -14.02 -14.53 14.45
CA LEU A 126 -15.07 -15.12 15.28
C LEU A 126 -14.61 -15.39 16.72
N GLN A 127 -13.37 -15.07 17.06
CA GLN A 127 -12.90 -15.19 18.44
C GLN A 127 -13.63 -14.17 19.34
N PRO A 128 -13.83 -14.49 20.64
CA PRO A 128 -14.57 -13.60 21.56
C PRO A 128 -13.97 -12.21 21.74
N ASP A 129 -12.67 -12.04 21.50
CA ASP A 129 -11.91 -10.81 21.59
C ASP A 129 -11.76 -10.09 20.24
N ALA A 130 -12.35 -10.65 19.17
CA ALA A 130 -12.31 -10.04 17.85
C ALA A 130 -13.13 -8.74 17.82
N VAL A 131 -12.51 -7.68 17.29
CA VAL A 131 -13.15 -6.37 17.17
C VAL A 131 -13.84 -6.24 15.82
N ILE A 132 -15.11 -5.81 15.84
CA ILE A 132 -15.81 -5.39 14.62
C ILE A 132 -15.24 -4.03 14.20
N PRO A 133 -14.74 -3.88 12.96
CA PRO A 133 -14.14 -2.64 12.51
C PRO A 133 -15.10 -1.46 12.56
N THR A 134 -14.59 -0.30 12.99
CA THR A 134 -15.35 0.97 12.95
C THR A 134 -15.46 1.48 11.51
N TYR A 135 -14.36 1.36 10.75
CA TYR A 135 -14.34 1.73 9.32
C TYR A 135 -13.69 0.63 8.49
N VAL A 136 -14.31 0.34 7.34
CA VAL A 136 -13.82 -0.59 6.32
C VAL A 136 -13.79 0.13 4.99
N GLU A 137 -12.66 0.07 4.28
CA GLU A 137 -12.48 0.68 2.96
C GLU A 137 -12.88 2.17 2.91
N ARG A 138 -12.59 2.90 4.00
CA ARG A 138 -12.92 4.33 4.10
C ARG A 138 -11.84 5.19 3.47
N GLU A 139 -12.24 6.05 2.56
CA GLU A 139 -11.35 7.01 1.92
C GLU A 139 -10.94 8.14 2.88
N PHE A 140 -9.73 8.63 2.69
CA PHE A 140 -9.21 9.81 3.36
C PHE A 140 -8.41 10.69 2.38
N SER A 141 -8.28 11.96 2.72
CA SER A 141 -7.34 12.86 2.06
C SER A 141 -6.87 13.94 3.01
N PHE A 142 -5.64 14.41 2.81
CA PHE A 142 -5.08 15.53 3.56
C PHE A 142 -4.13 16.35 2.68
N SER A 143 -3.83 17.56 3.12
CA SER A 143 -2.86 18.44 2.44
C SER A 143 -1.49 18.31 3.07
N LEU A 144 -0.46 18.24 2.25
CA LEU A 144 0.94 18.22 2.66
C LEU A 144 1.77 19.08 1.69
N GLY A 145 2.38 20.18 2.19
CA GLY A 145 3.22 21.04 1.37
C GLY A 145 2.52 21.67 0.16
N GLY A 146 1.21 21.88 0.21
CA GLY A 146 0.39 22.39 -0.89
C GLY A 146 -0.17 21.32 -1.82
N ASP A 147 0.29 20.07 -1.70
CA ASP A 147 -0.23 18.92 -2.45
C ASP A 147 -1.31 18.17 -1.64
N ARG A 148 -2.14 17.40 -2.34
CA ARG A 148 -3.18 16.57 -1.74
C ARG A 148 -2.73 15.12 -1.75
N VAL A 149 -2.59 14.52 -0.57
CA VAL A 149 -2.38 13.07 -0.40
C VAL A 149 -3.72 12.40 -0.14
N ARG A 150 -4.00 11.32 -0.85
CA ARG A 150 -5.24 10.55 -0.74
C ARG A 150 -4.95 9.07 -0.60
N GLY A 151 -5.85 8.38 0.08
CA GLY A 151 -5.77 6.94 0.26
C GLY A 151 -7.09 6.37 0.75
N ARG A 152 -7.06 5.10 1.07
CA ARG A 152 -8.19 4.37 1.63
C ARG A 152 -7.67 3.37 2.64
N TRP A 153 -8.21 3.41 3.86
CA TRP A 153 -7.89 2.44 4.89
C TRP A 153 -8.64 1.15 4.63
N ASP A 154 -7.95 0.03 4.71
CA ASP A 154 -8.63 -1.28 4.61
C ASP A 154 -9.49 -1.51 5.86
N ARG A 155 -8.95 -1.20 7.05
CA ARG A 155 -9.64 -1.38 8.34
C ARG A 155 -9.17 -0.37 9.36
N VAL A 156 -10.11 0.20 10.13
CA VAL A 156 -9.84 1.02 11.33
C VAL A 156 -10.68 0.49 12.48
N ASP A 157 -10.02 0.17 13.57
CA ASP A 157 -10.64 -0.24 14.84
C ASP A 157 -10.56 0.91 15.84
N VAL A 158 -11.69 1.27 16.41
CA VAL A 158 -11.80 2.24 17.52
C VAL A 158 -12.46 1.53 18.68
N VAL A 159 -11.71 1.28 19.74
CA VAL A 159 -12.19 0.56 20.93
C VAL A 159 -12.00 1.41 22.18
N PRO A 160 -12.88 1.31 23.19
CA PRO A 160 -12.69 2.01 24.46
C PRO A 160 -11.34 1.66 25.08
N ARG A 161 -10.64 2.64 25.64
CA ARG A 161 -9.42 2.43 26.42
C ARG A 161 -9.82 2.00 27.82
N GLU A 162 -9.46 0.78 28.20
CA GLU A 162 -9.68 0.31 29.56
C GLU A 162 -8.86 1.12 30.57
N ALA A 163 -9.49 1.44 31.71
CA ALA A 163 -8.80 2.12 32.80
C ALA A 163 -7.62 1.26 33.29
N GLY A 164 -6.39 1.75 33.11
CA GLY A 164 -5.14 1.01 33.43
C GLY A 164 -4.32 0.55 32.23
N SER A 165 -4.85 0.61 31.02
CA SER A 165 -4.11 0.25 29.79
C SER A 165 -2.97 1.24 29.46
N ALA A 166 -3.04 2.45 29.96
CA ALA A 166 -2.02 3.50 29.72
C ALA A 166 -0.64 3.18 30.31
N THR A 167 -0.57 2.28 31.32
CA THR A 167 0.67 1.92 32.01
C THR A 167 1.46 0.78 31.34
N ARG A 168 0.92 0.13 30.33
CA ARG A 168 1.55 -1.05 29.70
C ARG A 168 2.40 -0.72 28.46
N ALA A 169 2.28 0.48 27.91
CA ALA A 169 3.00 0.90 26.71
C ALA A 169 4.46 1.36 26.95
N ILE A 170 4.91 1.42 28.23
CA ILE A 170 6.26 1.89 28.58
C ILE A 170 6.94 0.86 29.46
N ARG A 171 7.40 -0.24 28.89
CA ARG A 171 8.40 -1.12 29.50
C ARG A 171 9.23 -1.79 28.42
N ASP A 172 10.14 -1.01 27.84
CA ASP A 172 11.45 -1.49 27.41
C ASP A 172 12.37 -0.27 27.40
N GLU A 173 13.23 -0.20 28.44
CA GLU A 173 14.32 0.72 28.72
C GLU A 173 13.95 2.20 29.02
N PRO A 174 14.31 2.73 30.20
CA PRO A 174 14.10 4.13 30.53
C PRO A 174 15.20 5.00 29.92
N SER A 175 14.89 5.66 28.81
CA SER A 175 15.61 6.89 28.45
C SER A 175 15.03 8.04 29.27
N ALA A 176 15.87 8.74 30.01
CA ALA A 176 15.53 9.68 31.08
C ALA A 176 14.76 10.95 30.64
N ASP A 177 14.36 11.09 29.37
CA ASP A 177 13.75 12.31 28.81
C ASP A 177 12.38 12.10 28.15
N VAL A 178 11.72 10.96 28.33
CA VAL A 178 10.40 10.72 27.77
C VAL A 178 9.34 11.02 28.84
N VAL A 179 8.72 12.19 28.74
CA VAL A 179 7.49 12.51 29.49
C VAL A 179 6.42 11.50 29.10
N ALA A 180 5.98 10.66 30.03
CA ALA A 180 4.90 9.72 29.80
C ALA A 180 3.66 10.49 29.32
N PRO A 181 3.04 10.11 28.18
CA PRO A 181 1.84 10.78 27.71
C PRO A 181 0.74 10.64 28.74
N THR A 182 0.17 11.76 29.16
CA THR A 182 -0.99 11.77 30.07
C THR A 182 -2.24 11.28 29.36
N LEU A 183 -3.21 10.74 30.10
CA LEU A 183 -4.49 10.26 29.54
C LEU A 183 -5.22 11.33 28.69
N GLU A 184 -5.02 12.60 28.97
CA GLU A 184 -5.54 13.73 28.22
C GLU A 184 -4.98 13.82 26.79
N ILE A 185 -3.72 13.37 26.59
CA ILE A 185 -3.09 13.34 25.27
C ILE A 185 -3.53 12.10 24.46
N LEU A 186 -3.79 10.97 25.14
CA LEU A 186 -4.10 9.70 24.48
C LEU A 186 -5.58 9.54 24.08
N GLY A 187 -6.49 10.37 24.61
CA GLY A 187 -7.93 10.22 24.38
C GLY A 187 -8.54 8.97 25.02
N PRO A 188 -9.88 8.87 25.06
CA PRO A 188 -10.60 7.78 25.75
C PRO A 188 -10.63 6.46 24.95
N GLU A 189 -10.14 6.42 23.75
CA GLU A 189 -10.23 5.29 22.82
C GLU A 189 -8.86 4.89 22.29
N LEU A 190 -8.70 3.61 22.04
CA LEU A 190 -7.57 3.03 21.30
C LEU A 190 -7.91 2.90 19.83
N VAL A 191 -7.07 3.44 18.97
CA VAL A 191 -7.24 3.40 17.52
C VAL A 191 -6.14 2.59 16.88
N THR A 192 -6.52 1.57 16.12
CA THR A 192 -5.59 0.78 15.31
C THR A 192 -5.99 0.84 13.84
N ILE A 193 -5.05 1.17 12.97
CA ILE A 193 -5.25 1.11 11.51
C ILE A 193 -4.54 -0.12 10.97
N THR A 194 -5.27 -0.97 10.26
CA THR A 194 -4.73 -2.21 9.69
C THR A 194 -4.83 -2.19 8.18
N ASP A 195 -3.76 -2.59 7.52
CA ASP A 195 -3.69 -2.85 6.08
C ASP A 195 -3.45 -4.33 5.85
N TYR A 196 -4.23 -4.94 4.95
CA TYR A 196 -4.13 -6.35 4.62
C TYR A 196 -3.07 -6.61 3.55
N LYS A 197 -2.33 -7.70 3.71
CA LYS A 197 -1.30 -8.14 2.74
C LYS A 197 -1.51 -9.60 2.38
N SER A 198 -1.45 -9.90 1.08
CA SER A 198 -1.53 -11.26 0.55
C SER A 198 -0.22 -12.04 0.64
N SER A 199 0.88 -11.42 1.10
CA SER A 199 2.18 -12.08 1.19
C SER A 199 2.27 -13.01 2.40
N ASP A 200 3.00 -14.13 2.25
CA ASP A 200 3.24 -15.12 3.30
C ASP A 200 4.47 -14.71 4.16
N VAL A 201 4.22 -14.07 5.28
CA VAL A 201 5.24 -13.72 6.28
C VAL A 201 4.99 -14.55 7.51
N ARG A 202 5.94 -15.44 7.87
CA ARG A 202 5.80 -16.41 8.96
C ARG A 202 6.62 -16.05 10.21
N ASP A 203 7.46 -15.04 10.13
CA ASP A 203 8.26 -14.54 11.25
C ASP A 203 7.59 -13.32 11.90
N PRO A 204 7.17 -13.40 13.19
CA PRO A 204 6.54 -12.28 13.89
C PRO A 204 7.44 -11.04 14.01
N ALA A 205 8.75 -11.21 14.13
CA ALA A 205 9.68 -10.08 14.17
C ALA A 205 9.73 -9.36 12.82
N LYS A 206 9.78 -10.12 11.73
CA LYS A 206 9.73 -9.59 10.36
C LYS A 206 8.39 -8.92 10.05
N ALA A 207 7.28 -9.47 10.55
CA ALA A 207 5.96 -8.86 10.41
C ALA A 207 5.91 -7.48 11.09
N ARG A 208 6.39 -7.36 12.33
CA ARG A 208 6.50 -6.09 13.05
C ARG A 208 7.46 -5.11 12.37
N GLN A 209 8.61 -5.60 11.89
CA GLN A 209 9.56 -4.75 11.16
C GLN A 209 8.93 -4.17 9.89
N ARG A 210 8.22 -4.99 9.09
CA ARG A 210 7.53 -4.52 7.89
C ARG A 210 6.46 -3.47 8.21
N ALA A 211 5.68 -3.66 9.28
CA ALA A 211 4.70 -2.66 9.72
C ALA A 211 5.38 -1.35 10.12
N ARG A 212 6.48 -1.44 10.88
CA ARG A 212 7.26 -0.28 11.33
C ARG A 212 7.83 0.52 10.16
N ASP A 213 8.31 -0.14 9.12
CA ASP A 213 8.99 0.49 7.99
C ASP A 213 8.03 0.85 6.83
N SER A 214 6.75 0.51 6.95
CA SER A 214 5.74 0.76 5.92
C SER A 214 5.43 2.25 5.75
N LEU A 215 5.81 2.84 4.62
CA LEU A 215 5.42 4.20 4.25
C LEU A 215 3.89 4.32 4.10
N GLN A 216 3.23 3.28 3.59
CA GLN A 216 1.77 3.24 3.45
C GLN A 216 1.06 3.43 4.78
N LEU A 217 1.49 2.71 5.83
CA LEU A 217 0.91 2.84 7.17
C LEU A 217 1.18 4.21 7.79
N GLN A 218 2.35 4.83 7.54
CA GLN A 218 2.62 6.20 7.98
C GLN A 218 1.68 7.20 7.29
N ILE A 219 1.43 7.04 5.99
CA ILE A 219 0.43 7.86 5.24
C ILE A 219 -0.97 7.65 5.81
N TYR A 220 -1.32 6.43 6.18
CA TYR A 220 -2.60 6.11 6.79
C TYR A 220 -2.78 6.80 8.16
N ALA A 221 -1.74 6.79 8.98
CA ALA A 221 -1.75 7.48 10.27
C ALA A 221 -1.90 9.01 10.11
N MET A 222 -1.19 9.61 9.15
CA MET A 222 -1.33 11.04 8.83
C MET A 222 -2.73 11.38 8.31
N GLY A 223 -3.33 10.51 7.49
CA GLY A 223 -4.70 10.67 7.02
C GLY A 223 -5.72 10.64 8.16
N TYR A 224 -5.50 9.77 9.14
CA TYR A 224 -6.36 9.69 10.33
C TYR A 224 -6.22 10.95 11.20
N GLU A 225 -4.99 11.40 11.46
CA GLU A 225 -4.71 12.65 12.18
C GLU A 225 -5.42 13.85 11.55
N ALA A 226 -5.32 13.97 10.22
CA ALA A 226 -5.93 15.07 9.48
C ALA A 226 -7.46 15.07 9.54
N MET A 227 -8.09 13.89 9.60
CA MET A 227 -9.55 13.76 9.64
C MET A 227 -10.15 13.86 11.05
N THR A 228 -9.39 13.50 12.08
CA THR A 228 -9.90 13.37 13.46
C THR A 228 -9.25 14.30 14.46
N GLY A 229 -8.15 14.96 14.08
CA GLY A 229 -7.36 15.84 14.95
C GLY A 229 -6.39 15.09 15.88
N ARG A 230 -6.33 13.74 15.83
CA ARG A 230 -5.40 12.95 16.65
C ARG A 230 -4.76 11.81 15.85
N LEU A 231 -3.56 11.42 16.23
CA LEU A 231 -2.91 10.22 15.68
C LEU A 231 -3.61 8.95 16.16
N PRO A 232 -3.61 7.87 15.35
CA PRO A 232 -3.96 6.55 15.85
C PRO A 232 -2.90 6.06 16.83
N ASP A 233 -3.29 5.18 17.75
CA ASP A 233 -2.34 4.61 18.73
C ASP A 233 -1.40 3.60 18.08
N ALA A 234 -1.91 2.80 17.15
CA ALA A 234 -1.13 1.77 16.48
C ALA A 234 -1.48 1.65 14.98
N ILE A 235 -0.52 1.10 14.26
CA ILE A 235 -0.64 0.71 12.85
C ILE A 235 -0.22 -0.75 12.69
N ALA A 236 -0.85 -1.48 11.78
CA ALA A 236 -0.65 -2.91 11.62
C ALA A 236 -0.66 -3.35 10.14
N LEU A 237 0.15 -4.35 9.83
CA LEU A 237 0.02 -5.17 8.62
C LEU A 237 -0.53 -6.54 9.03
N HIS A 238 -1.63 -6.94 8.42
CA HIS A 238 -2.18 -8.28 8.59
C HIS A 238 -1.87 -9.13 7.35
N PHE A 239 -1.00 -10.10 7.51
CA PHE A 239 -0.59 -11.02 6.44
C PHE A 239 -1.58 -12.18 6.36
N LEU A 240 -2.49 -12.12 5.39
CA LEU A 240 -3.64 -13.04 5.30
C LEU A 240 -3.23 -14.50 5.13
N GLU A 241 -2.16 -14.79 4.37
CA GLU A 241 -1.70 -16.17 4.16
C GLU A 241 -1.18 -16.85 5.43
N SER A 242 -0.46 -16.13 6.27
CA SER A 242 0.06 -16.68 7.54
C SER A 242 -0.86 -16.44 8.74
N GLY A 243 -1.79 -15.48 8.63
CA GLY A 243 -2.59 -14.99 9.74
C GLY A 243 -1.81 -14.08 10.71
N LEU A 244 -0.52 -13.81 10.46
CA LEU A 244 0.28 -12.97 11.34
C LEU A 244 -0.09 -11.49 11.23
N VAL A 245 -0.12 -10.82 12.39
CA VAL A 245 -0.31 -9.38 12.48
C VAL A 245 0.96 -8.74 13.02
N GLY A 246 1.61 -7.93 12.21
CA GLY A 246 2.69 -7.05 12.63
C GLY A 246 2.11 -5.72 13.10
N LYS A 247 1.92 -5.54 14.41
CA LYS A 247 1.39 -4.31 15.03
C LYS A 247 2.52 -3.55 15.71
N VAL A 248 2.52 -2.22 15.54
CA VAL A 248 3.47 -1.29 16.16
C VAL A 248 2.78 0.01 16.53
N ASP A 249 3.27 0.67 17.57
CA ASP A 249 2.80 2.00 17.96
C ASP A 249 3.25 3.03 16.92
N VAL A 250 2.46 4.10 16.79
CA VAL A 250 2.79 5.21 15.89
C VAL A 250 3.95 6.02 16.47
N ASP A 251 5.02 6.16 15.67
CA ASP A 251 6.22 6.90 16.04
C ASP A 251 6.29 8.25 15.31
N PRO A 252 6.21 9.39 16.03
CA PRO A 252 6.29 10.72 15.43
C PRO A 252 7.55 10.96 14.59
N ARG A 253 8.68 10.35 14.96
CA ARG A 253 9.93 10.48 14.20
C ARG A 253 9.82 9.79 12.84
N ARG A 254 9.10 8.67 12.75
CA ARG A 254 8.84 7.98 11.50
C ARG A 254 7.84 8.73 10.63
N LEU A 255 6.84 9.35 11.23
CA LEU A 255 5.92 10.24 10.51
C LEU A 255 6.65 11.43 9.90
N ALA A 256 7.59 12.06 10.63
CA ALA A 256 8.41 13.14 10.09
C ALA A 256 9.21 12.66 8.87
N LYS A 257 9.92 11.52 8.96
CA LYS A 257 10.64 10.92 7.82
C LYS A 257 9.72 10.57 6.64
N ALA A 258 8.50 10.15 6.92
CA ALA A 258 7.52 9.87 5.88
C ALA A 258 7.07 11.16 5.17
N ARG A 259 6.86 12.25 5.91
CA ARG A 259 6.59 13.59 5.33
C ARG A 259 7.71 14.06 4.42
N ASP A 260 8.97 13.89 4.85
CA ASP A 260 10.14 14.25 4.03
C ASP A 260 10.19 13.44 2.71
N LYS A 261 9.95 12.13 2.77
CA LYS A 261 9.89 11.27 1.58
C LYS A 261 8.76 11.66 0.62
N ILE A 262 7.59 12.00 1.16
CA ILE A 262 6.46 12.46 0.33
C ILE A 262 6.82 13.78 -0.35
N ALA A 263 7.43 14.71 0.39
CA ALA A 263 7.87 16.01 -0.15
C ALA A 263 8.95 15.83 -1.21
N GLU A 264 9.93 14.93 -1.01
CA GLU A 264 10.95 14.58 -2.02
C GLU A 264 10.29 14.07 -3.30
N ALA A 265 9.38 13.10 -3.18
CA ALA A 265 8.69 12.54 -4.33
C ALA A 265 7.84 13.59 -5.07
N ALA A 266 7.10 14.42 -4.33
CA ALA A 266 6.28 15.48 -4.90
C ALA A 266 7.14 16.53 -5.64
N ALA A 267 8.27 16.94 -5.05
CA ALA A 267 9.19 17.89 -5.68
C ALA A 267 9.76 17.35 -6.99
N GLY A 268 10.19 16.11 -7.02
CA GLY A 268 10.72 15.48 -8.21
C GLY A 268 9.67 15.25 -9.30
N MET A 269 8.46 14.81 -8.93
CA MET A 269 7.33 14.70 -9.86
C MET A 269 6.99 16.05 -10.47
N ARG A 270 6.98 17.11 -9.66
CA ARG A 270 6.73 18.50 -10.08
C ARG A 270 7.78 19.00 -11.06
N ALA A 271 9.05 18.71 -10.79
CA ALA A 271 10.16 19.02 -11.67
C ALA A 271 10.20 18.17 -12.95
N ARG A 272 9.31 17.15 -13.07
CA ARG A 272 9.34 16.14 -14.13
C ARG A 272 10.68 15.40 -14.22
N ASP A 273 11.36 15.26 -13.08
CA ASP A 273 12.60 14.49 -13.00
C ASP A 273 12.27 13.00 -13.01
N TYR A 274 12.45 12.37 -14.17
CA TYR A 274 12.21 10.95 -14.39
C TYR A 274 13.52 10.19 -14.63
N ALA A 275 14.65 10.70 -14.13
CA ALA A 275 15.92 10.00 -14.22
C ALA A 275 15.83 8.62 -13.58
N PRO A 276 16.25 7.54 -14.26
CA PRO A 276 16.17 6.19 -13.72
C PRO A 276 17.09 6.04 -12.51
N ARG A 277 16.63 5.27 -11.51
CA ARG A 277 17.43 4.82 -10.37
C ARG A 277 17.57 3.30 -10.45
N PRO A 278 18.49 2.77 -11.28
CA PRO A 278 18.62 1.33 -11.44
C PRO A 278 19.18 0.68 -10.18
N ASP A 279 18.49 -0.31 -9.68
CA ASP A 279 18.90 -1.20 -8.59
C ASP A 279 18.52 -2.62 -8.98
N TYR A 280 19.42 -3.60 -8.71
CA TYR A 280 19.21 -4.97 -9.18
C TYR A 280 17.90 -5.58 -8.66
N LEU A 281 17.61 -5.43 -7.36
CA LEU A 281 16.38 -5.98 -6.77
C LEU A 281 15.16 -5.24 -7.30
N ALA A 282 15.18 -3.91 -7.29
CA ALA A 282 14.07 -3.11 -7.79
C ALA A 282 13.78 -3.40 -9.28
N CYS A 283 14.82 -3.55 -10.10
CA CYS A 283 14.68 -3.89 -11.52
C CYS A 283 14.15 -5.33 -11.72
N THR A 284 14.60 -6.29 -10.91
CA THR A 284 14.14 -7.70 -11.00
C THR A 284 12.62 -7.81 -10.85
N TYR A 285 12.04 -7.02 -9.94
CA TYR A 285 10.59 -7.04 -9.67
C TYR A 285 9.82 -5.92 -10.38
N CYS A 286 10.48 -5.16 -11.26
CA CYS A 286 9.83 -4.07 -11.99
C CYS A 286 8.98 -4.61 -13.15
N ALA A 287 7.70 -4.24 -13.17
CA ALA A 287 6.80 -4.64 -14.25
C ALA A 287 7.21 -4.11 -15.64
N PHE A 288 8.06 -3.08 -15.68
CA PHE A 288 8.58 -2.49 -16.91
C PHE A 288 9.99 -2.98 -17.28
N ARG A 289 10.51 -4.00 -16.59
CA ARG A 289 11.88 -4.51 -16.76
C ARG A 289 12.26 -4.76 -18.22
N ASP A 290 11.36 -5.40 -18.96
CA ASP A 290 11.66 -5.89 -20.31
C ASP A 290 11.66 -4.77 -21.37
N ILE A 291 11.02 -3.63 -21.10
CA ILE A 291 10.98 -2.48 -21.99
C ILE A 291 11.88 -1.32 -21.49
N CYS A 292 12.44 -1.42 -20.29
CA CYS A 292 13.22 -0.35 -19.68
C CYS A 292 14.67 -0.35 -20.19
N PRO A 293 15.15 0.72 -20.85
CA PRO A 293 16.52 0.80 -21.35
C PRO A 293 17.56 0.85 -20.22
N ALA A 294 17.15 1.30 -19.02
CA ALA A 294 18.01 1.44 -17.83
C ALA A 294 17.98 0.20 -16.92
N SER A 295 17.27 -0.87 -17.27
CA SER A 295 17.18 -2.07 -16.44
C SER A 295 18.55 -2.77 -16.32
N VAL A 296 18.94 -3.10 -15.07
CA VAL A 296 20.16 -3.85 -14.73
C VAL A 296 19.88 -5.32 -14.40
N ALA A 297 18.63 -5.78 -14.54
CA ALA A 297 18.16 -7.13 -14.24
C ALA A 297 17.54 -7.81 -15.48
N ARG A 298 18.25 -7.72 -16.60
CA ARG A 298 17.86 -8.39 -17.86
C ARG A 298 18.32 -9.84 -17.87
#